data_b5a33f6329d24f56958411924c333750
#
_entry.id   b5a33f6329d24f56958411924c333750
#
_cell.length_a   1.000
_cell.length_b   1.000
_cell.length_c   1.000
_cell.angle_alpha   90.00
_cell.angle_beta   90.00
_cell.angle_gamma   90.00
#
_symmetry.space_group_name_H-M   'P 1'
#
loop_
_entity.id
_entity.type
_entity.pdbx_description
1 polymer ?
#
loop_
_entity_poly.entity_id
_entity_poly.type
_entity_poly.pdbx_seq_one_letter_code
_entity_poly.pdbx_strand_id
1 'polypeptide(L)'
;MTAVSETAKAPGSNASGQVREITVAHSPDSDDAFMFYGLATHKVRTPGLRFTHTLCDIETLNQKAREGVYDVSAISFHAYPYVQDKYALMTCGGSVGEGYGPMIVSPRPFTAADPDRGGAPGRAAADHRT
;
A
#
# COMPACT_ATOMS: atom_id res chain seq x y z
N MET A 1 2.81 -3.46 -0.01
CA MET A 1 3.55 -3.56 -1.29
C MET A 1 3.10 -2.50 -2.27
N THR A 2 3.94 -2.17 -3.23
CA THR A 2 3.66 -1.12 -4.20
C THR A 2 3.27 -1.71 -5.54
N ALA A 3 2.17 -1.24 -6.10
CA ALA A 3 1.65 -1.64 -7.40
C ALA A 3 1.60 -0.44 -8.35
N VAL A 4 1.88 -0.66 -9.62
CA VAL A 4 1.83 0.35 -10.68
C VAL A 4 0.75 -0.01 -11.68
N SER A 5 -0.03 0.96 -12.11
CA SER A 5 -1.11 0.78 -13.08
C SER A 5 -0.56 0.44 -14.47
N GLU A 6 -1.02 -0.64 -15.08
CA GLU A 6 -0.68 -1.01 -16.47
C GLU A 6 -1.17 -0.01 -17.50
N THR A 7 -2.19 0.79 -17.16
CA THR A 7 -2.66 1.89 -18.02
C THR A 7 -1.73 3.10 -18.01
N ALA A 8 -0.75 3.12 -17.09
CA ALA A 8 0.31 4.10 -17.15
C ALA A 8 1.05 3.93 -18.49
N LYS A 9 0.63 4.71 -19.47
CA LYS A 9 1.15 4.69 -20.84
C LYS A 9 2.68 4.61 -20.83
N ALA A 10 3.23 3.58 -21.45
CA ALA A 10 4.68 3.42 -21.61
C ALA A 10 5.32 4.75 -22.00
N PRO A 11 6.54 5.07 -21.54
CA PRO A 11 7.22 6.30 -21.89
C PRO A 11 7.46 6.32 -23.40
N GLY A 12 6.47 6.83 -24.12
CA GLY A 12 6.68 7.26 -25.50
C GLY A 12 7.75 8.35 -25.47
N SER A 13 8.72 8.30 -26.35
CA SER A 13 9.74 9.32 -26.52
C SER A 13 9.07 10.71 -26.61
N ASN A 14 9.05 11.43 -25.48
CA ASN A 14 8.56 12.79 -25.43
C ASN A 14 9.61 13.70 -26.08
N ALA A 15 9.42 13.96 -27.37
CA ALA A 15 10.19 14.95 -28.13
C ALA A 15 9.83 16.41 -27.78
N SER A 16 8.98 16.64 -26.79
CA SER A 16 8.64 17.96 -26.24
C SER A 16 8.83 17.90 -24.73
N GLY A 17 9.54 18.85 -24.15
CA GLY A 17 9.89 18.92 -22.71
C GLY A 17 8.72 18.97 -21.71
N GLN A 18 7.70 18.17 -21.97
CA GLN A 18 6.49 18.07 -21.15
C GLN A 18 6.75 17.18 -19.94
N VAL A 19 6.61 17.74 -18.75
CA VAL A 19 6.69 17.02 -17.49
C VAL A 19 5.43 16.14 -17.36
N ARG A 20 5.62 14.83 -17.16
CA ARG A 20 4.53 13.89 -16.88
C ARG A 20 4.27 13.85 -15.38
N GLU A 21 3.02 14.03 -14.99
CA GLU A 21 2.59 13.86 -13.61
C GLU A 21 2.27 12.38 -13.34
N ILE A 22 2.72 11.90 -12.17
CA ILE A 22 2.49 10.54 -11.65
C ILE A 22 1.86 10.68 -10.27
N THR A 23 0.68 10.11 -10.12
CA THR A 23 -0.03 10.06 -8.85
C THR A 23 0.45 8.87 -8.02
N VAL A 24 0.91 9.13 -6.79
CA VAL A 24 1.42 8.12 -5.86
C VAL A 24 0.59 8.15 -4.60
N ALA A 25 -0.02 7.01 -4.23
CA ALA A 25 -0.82 6.89 -3.03
C ALA A 25 -0.21 5.88 -2.07
N HIS A 26 -0.07 6.28 -0.80
CA HIS A 26 0.53 5.43 0.23
C HIS A 26 0.02 5.79 1.62
N SER A 27 0.31 4.96 2.63
CA SER A 27 -0.10 5.22 3.99
C SER A 27 0.80 6.27 4.66
N PRO A 28 0.33 6.92 5.74
CA PRO A 28 1.15 7.84 6.52
C PRO A 28 2.05 7.13 7.54
N ASP A 29 2.13 5.79 7.51
CA ASP A 29 2.96 5.04 8.44
C ASP A 29 4.47 5.18 8.15
N SER A 30 5.30 4.71 9.09
CA SER A 30 6.75 4.88 9.03
C SER A 30 7.39 4.14 7.86
N ASP A 31 6.84 2.99 7.47
CA ASP A 31 7.40 2.15 6.42
C ASP A 31 7.21 2.80 5.06
N ASP A 32 6.00 3.26 4.77
CA ASP A 32 5.70 4.00 3.55
C ASP A 32 6.41 5.36 3.54
N ALA A 33 6.46 6.05 4.66
CA ALA A 33 7.20 7.31 4.77
C ALA A 33 8.68 7.12 4.42
N PHE A 34 9.30 6.03 4.86
CA PHE A 34 10.67 5.70 4.50
C PHE A 34 10.82 5.39 3.00
N MET A 35 9.95 4.52 2.45
CA MET A 35 10.00 4.12 1.04
C MET A 35 9.86 5.29 0.08
N PHE A 36 8.94 6.21 0.36
CA PHE A 36 8.63 7.32 -0.55
C PHE A 36 9.37 8.62 -0.24
N TYR A 37 10.17 8.66 0.84
CA TYR A 37 10.86 9.86 1.30
C TYR A 37 11.63 10.60 0.22
N GLY A 38 12.41 9.88 -0.58
CA GLY A 38 13.26 10.48 -1.61
C GLY A 38 12.47 11.18 -2.71
N LEU A 39 11.31 10.62 -3.09
CA LEU A 39 10.41 11.20 -4.08
C LEU A 39 9.62 12.37 -3.48
N ALA A 40 9.04 12.19 -2.30
CA ALA A 40 8.20 13.19 -1.64
C ALA A 40 8.98 14.45 -1.26
N THR A 41 10.26 14.32 -0.92
CA THR A 41 11.14 15.44 -0.56
C THR A 41 11.99 15.96 -1.71
N HIS A 42 11.78 15.48 -2.94
CA HIS A 42 12.55 15.84 -4.14
C HIS A 42 14.07 15.60 -4.04
N LYS A 43 14.50 14.70 -3.15
CA LYS A 43 15.92 14.31 -3.02
C LYS A 43 16.40 13.40 -4.14
N VAL A 44 15.48 12.72 -4.81
CA VAL A 44 15.75 11.92 -6.00
C VAL A 44 15.41 12.75 -7.23
N ARG A 45 16.38 12.88 -8.16
CA ARG A 45 16.16 13.58 -9.42
C ARG A 45 15.37 12.71 -10.38
N THR A 46 14.24 13.21 -10.86
CA THR A 46 13.32 12.52 -11.77
C THR A 46 13.04 13.39 -13.01
N PRO A 47 14.01 13.55 -13.94
CA PRO A 47 13.83 14.40 -15.09
C PRO A 47 12.61 14.00 -15.92
N GLY A 48 11.75 14.99 -16.22
CA GLY A 48 10.52 14.75 -17.00
C GLY A 48 9.37 14.11 -16.23
N LEU A 49 9.51 13.83 -14.92
CA LEU A 49 8.45 13.31 -14.08
C LEU A 49 8.22 14.23 -12.87
N ARG A 50 6.93 14.37 -12.50
CA ARG A 50 6.49 15.01 -11.27
C ARG A 50 5.65 14.00 -10.48
N PHE A 51 5.94 13.83 -9.21
CA PHE A 51 5.19 12.95 -8.33
C PHE A 51 4.29 13.76 -7.42
N THR A 52 2.99 13.42 -7.41
CA THR A 52 1.98 13.98 -6.51
C THR A 52 1.57 12.90 -5.53
N HIS A 53 1.78 13.14 -4.23
CA HIS A 53 1.54 12.17 -3.17
C HIS A 53 0.17 12.37 -2.53
N THR A 54 -0.56 11.27 -2.33
CA THR A 54 -1.81 11.20 -1.56
C THR A 54 -1.63 10.23 -0.40
N LEU A 55 -1.96 10.67 0.82
CA LEU A 55 -1.85 9.88 2.03
C LEU A 55 -3.24 9.42 2.47
N CYS A 56 -3.43 8.12 2.63
CA CYS A 56 -4.63 7.52 3.20
C CYS A 56 -4.35 6.13 3.79
N ASP A 57 -5.28 5.59 4.54
CA ASP A 57 -5.15 4.27 5.15
C ASP A 57 -5.16 3.15 4.10
N ILE A 58 -4.63 1.98 4.50
CA ILE A 58 -4.43 0.83 3.58
C ILE A 58 -5.76 0.29 3.02
N GLU A 59 -6.86 0.35 3.78
CA GLU A 59 -8.15 -0.13 3.29
C GLU A 59 -8.68 0.80 2.18
N THR A 60 -8.59 2.10 2.39
CA THR A 60 -8.92 3.10 1.36
C THR A 60 -8.06 2.92 0.11
N LEU A 61 -6.74 2.67 0.27
CA LEU A 61 -5.83 2.38 -0.84
C LEU A 61 -6.25 1.13 -1.62
N ASN A 62 -6.59 0.04 -0.92
CA ASN A 62 -7.06 -1.20 -1.54
C ASN A 62 -8.34 -0.98 -2.36
N GLN A 63 -9.29 -0.20 -1.84
CA GLN A 63 -10.54 0.13 -2.52
C GLN A 63 -10.27 0.98 -3.77
N LYS A 64 -9.45 2.03 -3.66
CA LYS A 64 -9.08 2.91 -4.77
C LYS A 64 -8.27 2.19 -5.85
N ALA A 65 -7.45 1.21 -5.47
CA ALA A 65 -6.76 0.38 -6.44
C ALA A 65 -7.72 -0.45 -7.29
N ARG A 66 -8.83 -0.96 -6.74
CA ARG A 66 -9.87 -1.64 -7.53
C ARG A 66 -10.50 -0.72 -8.57
N GLU A 67 -10.58 0.55 -8.29
CA GLU A 67 -11.08 1.58 -9.22
C GLU A 67 -10.01 2.04 -10.22
N GLY A 68 -8.72 1.77 -9.99
CA GLY A 68 -7.61 2.21 -10.83
C GLY A 68 -7.32 3.71 -10.73
N VAL A 69 -7.52 4.31 -9.55
CA VAL A 69 -7.47 5.77 -9.35
C VAL A 69 -6.08 6.35 -9.47
N TYR A 70 -5.06 5.64 -8.99
CA TYR A 70 -3.68 6.13 -8.90
C TYR A 70 -2.76 5.40 -9.88
N ASP A 71 -1.74 6.09 -10.37
CA ASP A 71 -0.70 5.46 -11.21
C ASP A 71 0.16 4.49 -10.41
N VAL A 72 0.47 4.85 -9.15
CA VAL A 72 1.23 4.03 -8.20
C VAL A 72 0.48 4.00 -6.87
N SER A 73 0.27 2.83 -6.31
CA SER A 73 -0.43 2.67 -5.03
C SER A 73 0.26 1.64 -4.14
N ALA A 74 0.42 1.96 -2.86
CA ALA A 74 0.66 0.96 -1.84
C ALA A 74 -0.63 0.16 -1.62
N ILE A 75 -0.52 -1.16 -1.58
CA ILE A 75 -1.65 -2.07 -1.35
C ILE A 75 -1.23 -3.22 -0.44
N SER A 76 -2.20 -3.86 0.21
CA SER A 76 -1.93 -5.09 0.95
C SER A 76 -1.67 -6.27 0.00
N PHE A 77 -0.89 -7.26 0.43
CA PHE A 77 -0.71 -8.51 -0.33
C PHE A 77 -2.06 -9.19 -0.61
N HIS A 78 -2.99 -9.11 0.34
CA HIS A 78 -4.33 -9.66 0.17
C HIS A 78 -5.11 -8.98 -0.98
N ALA A 79 -4.90 -7.70 -1.21
CA ALA A 79 -5.65 -6.95 -2.24
C ALA A 79 -5.16 -7.24 -3.67
N TYR A 80 -3.89 -7.63 -3.84
CA TYR A 80 -3.30 -7.78 -5.17
C TYR A 80 -4.05 -8.71 -6.12
N PRO A 81 -4.54 -9.91 -5.72
CA PRO A 81 -5.30 -10.79 -6.62
C PRO A 81 -6.55 -10.15 -7.24
N TYR A 82 -7.08 -9.12 -6.61
CA TYR A 82 -8.29 -8.41 -7.07
C TYR A 82 -8.00 -7.22 -8.00
N VAL A 83 -6.73 -6.90 -8.21
CA VAL A 83 -6.30 -5.75 -9.02
C VAL A 83 -5.20 -6.07 -10.02
N GLN A 84 -4.83 -7.34 -10.15
CA GLN A 84 -3.78 -7.80 -11.04
C GLN A 84 -4.07 -7.56 -12.54
N ASP A 85 -5.32 -7.28 -12.88
CA ASP A 85 -5.75 -6.88 -14.21
C ASP A 85 -5.44 -5.39 -14.52
N LYS A 86 -5.12 -4.60 -13.48
CA LYS A 86 -4.90 -3.15 -13.58
C LYS A 86 -3.51 -2.72 -13.13
N TYR A 87 -2.91 -3.48 -12.23
CA TYR A 87 -1.65 -3.13 -11.59
C TYR A 87 -0.62 -4.25 -11.68
N ALA A 88 0.59 -3.90 -12.08
CA ALA A 88 1.76 -4.75 -11.92
C ALA A 88 2.44 -4.46 -10.57
N LEU A 89 3.00 -5.49 -9.95
CA LEU A 89 3.83 -5.31 -8.76
C LEU A 89 5.19 -4.73 -9.14
N MET A 90 5.63 -3.73 -8.39
CA MET A 90 6.99 -3.26 -8.49
C MET A 90 7.96 -4.27 -7.85
N THR A 91 9.18 -4.32 -8.36
CA THR A 91 10.25 -5.16 -7.81
C THR A 91 10.91 -4.59 -6.55
N CYS A 92 10.39 -3.47 -6.05
CA CYS A 92 10.82 -2.77 -4.84
C CYS A 92 9.60 -2.19 -4.10
N GLY A 93 9.81 -1.68 -2.90
CA GLY A 93 8.75 -1.03 -2.11
C GLY A 93 7.83 -2.05 -1.42
N GLY A 94 8.39 -3.10 -0.86
CA GLY A 94 7.67 -4.04 0.01
C GLY A 94 8.09 -3.87 1.47
N SER A 95 7.13 -3.93 2.38
CA SER A 95 7.36 -4.02 3.82
C SER A 95 6.87 -5.38 4.32
N VAL A 96 7.71 -6.08 5.04
CA VAL A 96 7.43 -7.41 5.60
C VAL A 96 7.82 -7.40 7.08
N GLY A 97 6.86 -7.74 7.93
CA GLY A 97 7.12 -7.95 9.35
C GLY A 97 7.46 -9.42 9.63
N GLU A 98 8.48 -9.65 10.47
CA GLU A 98 8.86 -10.98 10.94
C GLU A 98 8.72 -11.03 12.46
N GLY A 99 8.09 -12.10 12.97
CA GLY A 99 7.92 -12.32 14.41
C GLY A 99 6.87 -11.44 15.09
N TYR A 100 6.09 -10.66 14.32
CA TYR A 100 4.94 -9.91 14.84
C TYR A 100 3.78 -9.96 13.83
N GLY A 101 2.57 -9.66 14.31
CA GLY A 101 1.36 -9.64 13.50
C GLY A 101 0.29 -8.72 14.09
N PRO A 102 -0.89 -8.69 13.50
CA PRO A 102 -2.00 -7.93 14.03
C PRO A 102 -2.30 -8.31 15.49
N MET A 103 -2.44 -7.31 16.36
CA MET A 103 -2.79 -7.50 17.76
C MET A 103 -4.21 -7.01 18.00
N ILE A 104 -4.99 -7.84 18.68
CA ILE A 104 -6.30 -7.41 19.19
C ILE A 104 -6.05 -6.68 20.52
N VAL A 105 -6.47 -5.43 20.58
CA VAL A 105 -6.38 -4.62 21.79
C VAL A 105 -7.78 -4.40 22.38
N SER A 106 -7.89 -4.45 23.70
CA SER A 106 -9.15 -4.20 24.43
C SER A 106 -8.88 -3.33 25.65
N PRO A 107 -9.77 -2.38 25.97
CA PRO A 107 -9.64 -1.56 27.18
C PRO A 107 -9.89 -2.36 28.48
N ARG A 108 -10.38 -3.59 28.38
CA ARG A 108 -10.59 -4.51 29.51
C ARG A 108 -10.17 -5.93 29.11
N PRO A 109 -9.77 -6.77 30.06
CA PRO A 109 -9.49 -8.18 29.79
C PRO A 109 -10.72 -8.85 29.17
N PHE A 110 -10.50 -9.67 28.13
CA PHE A 110 -11.52 -10.49 27.51
C PHE A 110 -10.94 -11.87 27.19
N THR A 111 -11.81 -12.86 27.05
CA THR A 111 -11.44 -14.20 26.61
C THR A 111 -12.13 -14.50 25.28
N ALA A 112 -11.63 -15.50 24.55
CA ALA A 112 -12.24 -15.96 23.29
C ALA A 112 -13.70 -16.46 23.46
N ALA A 113 -14.14 -16.71 24.70
CA ALA A 113 -15.48 -17.15 25.06
C ALA A 113 -16.44 -15.99 25.38
N ASP A 114 -16.03 -14.74 25.27
CA ASP A 114 -16.88 -13.58 25.58
C ASP A 114 -17.90 -13.34 24.43
N PRO A 115 -19.22 -13.70 24.63
CA PRO A 115 -20.19 -13.74 23.54
C PRO A 115 -20.71 -12.36 23.10
N ASP A 116 -20.48 -11.32 23.89
CA ASP A 116 -21.08 -10.00 23.66
C ASP A 116 -20.29 -9.11 22.67
N ARG A 117 -19.26 -9.66 22.04
CA ARG A 117 -18.47 -8.92 21.05
C ARG A 117 -18.62 -9.52 19.67
N GLY A 118 -19.62 -9.02 18.93
CA GLY A 118 -19.87 -9.30 17.54
C GLY A 118 -18.69 -8.90 16.64
N GLY A 119 -17.57 -9.57 16.82
CA GLY A 119 -16.47 -9.61 15.88
C GLY A 119 -16.49 -10.98 15.23
N ALA A 120 -16.37 -11.03 13.91
CA ALA A 120 -16.21 -12.27 13.19
C ALA A 120 -15.16 -13.17 13.88
N PRO A 121 -15.32 -14.50 13.89
CA PRO A 121 -14.37 -15.41 14.53
C PRO A 121 -13.02 -15.28 13.82
N GLY A 122 -12.16 -14.43 14.38
CA GLY A 122 -10.76 -14.36 13.97
C GLY A 122 -10.14 -15.73 14.26
N ARG A 123 -9.48 -16.32 13.27
CA ARG A 123 -8.64 -17.49 13.45
C ARG A 123 -7.73 -17.24 14.65
N ALA A 124 -7.80 -18.09 15.64
CA ALA A 124 -6.86 -18.11 16.74
C ALA A 124 -5.45 -18.15 16.17
N ALA A 125 -4.63 -17.19 16.59
CA ALA A 125 -3.21 -17.24 16.31
C ALA A 125 -2.68 -18.56 16.84
N ALA A 126 -2.12 -19.38 15.98
CA ALA A 126 -1.44 -20.60 16.40
C ALA A 126 -0.29 -20.21 17.32
N ASP A 127 -0.31 -20.71 18.54
CA ASP A 127 0.76 -20.55 19.52
C ASP A 127 2.02 -21.26 18.99
N HIS A 128 2.94 -20.52 18.42
CA HIS A 128 4.29 -21.01 18.12
C HIS A 128 5.19 -20.74 19.33
N ARG A 129 4.99 -21.52 20.38
CA ARG A 129 6.02 -21.74 21.39
C ARG A 129 6.67 -23.09 21.12
N THR A 130 7.82 -23.08 20.56
CA THR A 130 8.94 -24.03 20.83
C THR A 130 10.23 -23.38 20.42
#